data_aa63605302cead4b506c4f1b5e858c29
#
_entry.id   aa63605302cead4b506c4f1b5e858c29
#
_cell.length_a   1.000
_cell.length_b   1.000
_cell.length_c   1.000
_cell.angle_alpha   90.00
_cell.angle_beta   90.00
_cell.angle_gamma   90.00
#
_symmetry.space_group_name_H-M   'P 1'
#
loop_
_entity.id
_entity.type
_entity.pdbx_description
1 polymer ?
#
loop_
_entity_poly.entity_id
_entity_poly.type
_entity_poly.pdbx_seq_one_letter_code
_entity_poly.pdbx_strand_id
1 'polypeptide(L)'
;GLDEDVLNEANIDEVETVLALTNDDEDNLMVSVLVEKFSKDKRTMALINKPNYSLLQTSLKIDDMIDPRMDTVSSILKHVHKGTIENAYTILNGDYEVIEAEILESSDLINKELKDSDLPDDIRIGSILRGDEFIKPSSNYKFQKNDIIVLLSKRDQLPTVENLFRISSI
;
A
#
# COMPACT_ATOMS: atom_id res chain seq x y z
N GLY A 1 26.01 13.67 4.39
CA GLY A 1 25.46 12.34 4.16
C GLY A 1 26.10 11.59 2.99
N LEU A 2 26.79 12.29 2.08
CA LEU A 2 27.49 11.67 0.93
C LEU A 2 28.94 11.32 1.22
N ASP A 3 29.41 11.57 2.43
CA ASP A 3 30.79 11.33 2.85
C ASP A 3 30.85 10.02 3.65
N GLU A 4 31.73 9.11 3.26
CA GLU A 4 31.94 7.81 3.91
C GLU A 4 32.38 7.98 5.36
N ASP A 5 33.21 8.96 5.67
CA ASP A 5 33.68 9.23 7.02
C ASP A 5 32.52 9.60 7.96
N VAL A 6 31.53 10.37 7.45
CA VAL A 6 30.32 10.73 8.20
C VAL A 6 29.41 9.52 8.45
N LEU A 7 29.31 8.60 7.47
CA LEU A 7 28.55 7.38 7.63
C LEU A 7 29.20 6.45 8.68
N ASN A 8 30.52 6.37 8.68
CA ASN A 8 31.29 5.60 9.67
C ASN A 8 31.16 6.22 11.07
N GLU A 9 31.22 7.56 11.21
CA GLU A 9 30.99 8.25 12.50
C GLU A 9 29.56 7.98 13.02
N ALA A 10 28.59 7.80 12.14
CA ALA A 10 27.23 7.43 12.50
C ALA A 10 27.06 5.94 12.83
N ASN A 11 28.14 5.15 12.90
CA ASN A 11 28.14 3.72 13.16
C ASN A 11 27.20 2.94 12.23
N ILE A 12 27.29 3.22 10.91
CA ILE A 12 26.43 2.62 9.91
C ILE A 12 26.38 1.09 9.97
N ASP A 13 27.46 0.45 10.41
CA ASP A 13 27.55 -1.00 10.53
C ASP A 13 26.72 -1.58 11.67
N GLU A 14 26.30 -0.77 12.63
CA GLU A 14 25.54 -1.20 13.82
C GLU A 14 24.03 -0.96 13.68
N VAL A 15 23.57 -0.24 12.64
CA VAL A 15 22.15 0.06 12.42
C VAL A 15 21.50 -0.99 11.52
N GLU A 16 20.20 -1.21 11.68
CA GLU A 16 19.40 -2.10 10.82
C GLU A 16 18.82 -1.37 9.61
N THR A 17 18.49 -0.08 9.78
CA THR A 17 17.82 0.72 8.75
C THR A 17 18.43 2.10 8.65
N VAL A 18 18.61 2.58 7.43
CA VAL A 18 19.08 3.95 7.14
C VAL A 18 17.98 4.71 6.40
N LEU A 19 17.64 5.89 6.94
CA LEU A 19 16.61 6.77 6.40
C LEU A 19 17.27 8.02 5.82
N ALA A 20 17.12 8.24 4.50
CA ALA A 20 17.55 9.45 3.82
C ALA A 20 16.37 10.41 3.67
N LEU A 21 16.32 11.46 4.49
CA LEU A 21 15.17 12.36 4.67
C LEU A 21 15.52 13.84 4.41
N THR A 22 16.47 14.12 3.54
CA THR A 22 16.77 15.51 3.15
C THR A 22 15.70 16.04 2.19
N ASN A 23 15.74 17.33 1.87
CA ASN A 23 14.84 17.90 0.85
C ASN A 23 15.37 17.73 -0.57
N ASP A 24 16.51 17.09 -0.77
CA ASP A 24 17.09 16.82 -2.07
C ASP A 24 16.93 15.32 -2.40
N ASP A 25 16.15 15.03 -3.43
CA ASP A 25 15.85 13.65 -3.83
C ASP A 25 17.09 12.92 -4.32
N GLU A 26 17.98 13.62 -5.05
CA GLU A 26 19.21 13.08 -5.58
C GLU A 26 20.17 12.71 -4.44
N ASP A 27 20.27 13.56 -3.42
CA ASP A 27 21.05 13.26 -2.21
C ASP A 27 20.47 12.05 -1.47
N ASN A 28 19.14 11.96 -1.33
CA ASN A 28 18.49 10.84 -0.66
C ASN A 28 18.72 9.51 -1.40
N LEU A 29 18.63 9.52 -2.73
CA LEU A 29 18.97 8.36 -3.56
C LEU A 29 20.42 7.97 -3.41
N MET A 30 21.34 8.95 -3.49
CA MET A 30 22.78 8.70 -3.44
C MET A 30 23.20 8.13 -2.07
N VAL A 31 22.68 8.66 -0.98
CA VAL A 31 22.94 8.11 0.37
C VAL A 31 22.49 6.64 0.43
N SER A 32 21.28 6.33 -0.04
CA SER A 32 20.77 4.96 -0.03
C SER A 32 21.62 4.00 -0.86
N VAL A 33 22.09 4.44 -2.04
CA VAL A 33 22.99 3.64 -2.89
C VAL A 33 24.36 3.45 -2.24
N LEU A 34 24.91 4.47 -1.56
CA LEU A 34 26.18 4.35 -0.84
C LEU A 34 26.06 3.36 0.32
N VAL A 35 24.96 3.42 1.07
CA VAL A 35 24.69 2.49 2.16
C VAL A 35 24.64 1.06 1.64
N GLU A 36 23.88 0.78 0.60
CA GLU A 36 23.79 -0.55 -0.03
C GLU A 36 25.17 -1.06 -0.48
N LYS A 37 26.03 -0.17 -0.95
CA LYS A 37 27.38 -0.52 -1.39
C LYS A 37 28.33 -0.85 -0.24
N PHE A 38 28.25 -0.09 0.86
CA PHE A 38 29.18 -0.24 2.00
C PHE A 38 28.70 -1.29 2.99
N SER A 39 27.41 -1.46 3.16
CA SER A 39 26.81 -2.38 4.14
C SER A 39 25.56 -3.07 3.58
N LYS A 40 25.77 -4.19 2.87
CA LYS A 40 24.74 -4.89 2.07
C LYS A 40 23.54 -5.44 2.85
N ASP A 41 23.63 -5.54 4.15
CA ASP A 41 22.57 -6.13 4.98
C ASP A 41 21.67 -5.07 5.64
N LYS A 42 21.75 -3.81 5.20
CA LYS A 42 21.01 -2.69 5.78
C LYS A 42 19.80 -2.36 4.90
N ARG A 43 18.66 -2.19 5.53
CA ARG A 43 17.48 -1.66 4.85
C ARG A 43 17.66 -0.18 4.58
N THR A 44 17.41 0.23 3.35
CA THR A 44 17.51 1.62 2.92
C THR A 44 16.14 2.20 2.59
N MET A 45 15.86 3.41 3.07
CA MET A 45 14.63 4.12 2.80
C MET A 45 14.94 5.55 2.38
N ALA A 46 14.42 5.98 1.23
CA ALA A 46 14.64 7.31 0.66
C ALA A 46 13.33 8.09 0.51
N LEU A 47 13.31 9.33 1.00
CA LEU A 47 12.23 10.28 0.74
C LEU A 47 12.40 10.83 -0.67
N ILE A 48 11.36 10.72 -1.50
CA ILE A 48 11.37 11.13 -2.91
C ILE A 48 10.15 11.99 -3.21
N ASN A 49 10.39 13.22 -3.71
CA ASN A 49 9.34 14.14 -4.11
C ASN A 49 9.05 14.10 -5.62
N LYS A 50 9.99 13.58 -6.42
CA LYS A 50 9.85 13.48 -7.88
C LYS A 50 9.30 12.09 -8.25
N PRO A 51 8.06 11.95 -8.75
CA PRO A 51 7.43 10.65 -8.99
C PRO A 51 8.22 9.72 -9.91
N ASN A 52 8.92 10.29 -10.90
CA ASN A 52 9.68 9.51 -11.88
C ASN A 52 10.87 8.75 -11.25
N TYR A 53 11.32 9.13 -10.07
CA TYR A 53 12.43 8.44 -9.40
C TYR A 53 12.04 7.10 -8.81
N SER A 54 10.75 6.86 -8.58
CA SER A 54 10.25 5.53 -8.17
C SER A 54 10.62 4.43 -9.17
N LEU A 55 10.78 4.77 -10.45
CA LEU A 55 11.22 3.83 -11.49
C LEU A 55 12.66 3.33 -11.29
N LEU A 56 13.46 4.07 -10.54
CA LEU A 56 14.86 3.73 -10.26
C LEU A 56 15.03 2.80 -9.06
N GLN A 57 14.00 2.59 -8.26
CA GLN A 57 14.06 1.83 -7.00
C GLN A 57 14.75 0.48 -7.17
N THR A 58 14.24 -0.36 -8.06
CA THR A 58 14.80 -1.70 -8.31
C THR A 58 16.22 -1.65 -8.86
N SER A 59 16.48 -0.71 -9.78
CA SER A 59 17.80 -0.57 -10.42
C SER A 59 18.87 -0.11 -9.43
N LEU A 60 18.51 0.75 -8.50
CA LEU A 60 19.39 1.28 -7.45
C LEU A 60 19.40 0.40 -6.19
N LYS A 61 18.58 -0.65 -6.13
CA LYS A 61 18.43 -1.57 -4.98
C LYS A 61 18.09 -0.84 -3.68
N ILE A 62 17.21 0.15 -3.77
CA ILE A 62 16.68 0.84 -2.60
C ILE A 62 15.45 0.06 -2.14
N ASP A 63 15.40 -0.32 -0.85
CA ASP A 63 14.32 -1.16 -0.34
C ASP A 63 12.99 -0.43 -0.36
N ASP A 64 12.95 0.82 0.11
CA ASP A 64 11.74 1.63 0.15
C ASP A 64 11.99 3.04 -0.39
N MET A 65 11.10 3.48 -1.27
CA MET A 65 10.99 4.88 -1.67
C MET A 65 9.66 5.45 -1.18
N ILE A 66 9.74 6.52 -0.40
CA ILE A 66 8.59 7.16 0.24
C ILE A 66 8.25 8.44 -0.51
N ASP A 67 7.05 8.51 -1.10
CA ASP A 67 6.50 9.75 -1.65
C ASP A 67 5.51 10.37 -0.63
N PRO A 68 5.88 11.46 0.05
CA PRO A 68 5.05 12.08 1.09
C PRO A 68 3.69 12.56 0.59
N ARG A 69 3.59 12.87 -0.71
CA ARG A 69 2.33 13.31 -1.31
C ARG A 69 1.36 12.15 -1.45
N MET A 70 1.86 10.99 -1.88
CA MET A 70 1.03 9.78 -1.99
C MET A 70 0.59 9.31 -0.61
N ASP A 71 1.45 9.36 0.40
CA ASP A 71 1.10 9.03 1.78
C ASP A 71 0.07 10.00 2.34
N THR A 72 0.22 11.30 2.06
CA THR A 72 -0.75 12.32 2.45
C THR A 72 -2.11 12.08 1.77
N VAL A 73 -2.13 11.82 0.46
CA VAL A 73 -3.36 11.51 -0.28
C VAL A 73 -4.03 10.26 0.28
N SER A 74 -3.28 9.20 0.52
CA SER A 74 -3.80 7.95 1.13
C SER A 74 -4.38 8.22 2.52
N SER A 75 -3.71 9.03 3.34
CA SER A 75 -4.20 9.42 4.66
C SER A 75 -5.48 10.25 4.59
N ILE A 76 -5.59 11.19 3.65
CA ILE A 76 -6.81 11.98 3.44
C ILE A 76 -7.95 11.07 2.98
N LEU A 77 -7.69 10.18 2.03
CA LEU A 77 -8.70 9.24 1.52
C LEU A 77 -9.26 8.35 2.63
N LYS A 78 -8.44 7.87 3.56
CA LYS A 78 -8.90 7.14 4.76
C LYS A 78 -9.92 7.93 5.59
N HIS A 79 -9.81 9.25 5.63
CA HIS A 79 -10.74 10.12 6.38
C HIS A 79 -11.98 10.49 5.56
N VAL A 80 -11.89 10.47 4.25
CA VAL A 80 -13.01 10.78 3.33
C VAL A 80 -13.90 9.57 3.14
N HIS A 81 -13.31 8.37 3.04
CA HIS A 81 -14.05 7.12 2.98
C HIS A 81 -14.58 6.78 4.38
N LYS A 82 -15.68 7.43 4.78
CA LYS A 82 -16.39 7.11 6.02
C LYS A 82 -17.20 5.83 5.81
N GLY A 83 -16.81 4.77 6.49
CA GLY A 83 -17.60 3.53 6.51
C GLY A 83 -16.74 2.30 6.68
N THR A 84 -16.89 1.34 5.82
CA THR A 84 -16.29 0.01 5.89
C THR A 84 -14.92 -0.13 5.25
N ILE A 85 -14.41 0.92 4.60
CA ILE A 85 -13.02 0.92 4.10
C ILE A 85 -12.11 1.25 5.27
N GLU A 86 -11.39 0.25 5.78
CA GLU A 86 -10.43 0.43 6.86
C GLU A 86 -9.12 1.03 6.35
N ASN A 87 -8.68 0.57 5.18
CA ASN A 87 -7.45 1.02 4.56
C ASN A 87 -7.56 1.07 3.03
N ALA A 88 -6.87 2.03 2.42
CA ALA A 88 -6.70 2.11 0.98
C ALA A 88 -5.26 2.53 0.66
N TYR A 89 -4.61 1.75 -0.19
CA TYR A 89 -3.22 1.99 -0.62
C TYR A 89 -3.18 2.09 -2.14
N THR A 90 -2.67 3.19 -2.63
CA THR A 90 -2.47 3.40 -4.07
C THR A 90 -1.19 2.71 -4.53
N ILE A 91 -1.26 1.96 -5.60
CA ILE A 91 -0.12 1.26 -6.20
C ILE A 91 -0.04 1.55 -7.71
N LEU A 92 1.06 1.15 -8.34
CA LEU A 92 1.30 1.27 -9.79
C LEU A 92 1.03 2.69 -10.31
N ASN A 93 1.75 3.68 -9.74
CA ASN A 93 1.67 5.09 -10.13
C ASN A 93 0.28 5.75 -10.00
N GLY A 94 -0.61 5.17 -9.20
CA GLY A 94 -1.93 5.72 -8.96
C GLY A 94 -3.06 5.11 -9.77
N ASP A 95 -2.77 4.12 -10.61
CA ASP A 95 -3.78 3.47 -11.47
C ASP A 95 -4.64 2.45 -10.72
N TYR A 96 -4.08 1.85 -9.65
CA TYR A 96 -4.74 0.82 -8.86
C TYR A 96 -4.72 1.15 -7.38
N GLU A 97 -5.70 0.62 -6.68
CA GLU A 97 -5.79 0.70 -5.22
C GLU A 97 -5.97 -0.70 -4.62
N VAL A 98 -5.23 -0.94 -3.54
CA VAL A 98 -5.47 -2.07 -2.63
C VAL A 98 -6.36 -1.55 -1.52
N ILE A 99 -7.54 -2.12 -1.39
CA ILE A 99 -8.59 -1.66 -0.48
C ILE A 99 -8.86 -2.76 0.53
N GLU A 100 -8.89 -2.39 1.79
CA GLU A 100 -9.33 -3.22 2.89
C GLU A 100 -10.69 -2.75 3.36
N ALA A 101 -11.70 -3.61 3.20
CA ALA A 101 -13.10 -3.26 3.49
C ALA A 101 -13.78 -4.36 4.30
N GLU A 102 -14.57 -3.96 5.29
CA GLU A 102 -15.37 -4.86 6.10
C GLU A 102 -16.76 -5.12 5.46
N ILE A 103 -17.21 -6.37 5.48
CA ILE A 103 -18.57 -6.76 5.06
C ILE A 103 -19.55 -6.40 6.18
N LEU A 104 -20.37 -5.40 5.96
CA LEU A 104 -21.48 -5.06 6.84
C LEU A 104 -22.75 -5.84 6.49
N GLU A 105 -23.71 -5.82 7.41
CA GLU A 105 -25.04 -6.41 7.22
C GLU A 105 -25.81 -5.78 6.05
N SER A 106 -25.50 -4.52 5.72
CA SER A 106 -26.05 -3.77 4.58
C SER A 106 -25.36 -4.04 3.25
N SER A 107 -24.23 -4.75 3.23
CA SER A 107 -23.47 -5.03 2.01
C SER A 107 -24.25 -5.92 1.04
N ASP A 108 -24.18 -5.61 -0.25
CA ASP A 108 -24.77 -6.44 -1.31
C ASP A 108 -24.09 -7.80 -1.47
N LEU A 109 -22.90 -7.97 -0.88
CA LEU A 109 -22.12 -9.21 -0.91
C LEU A 109 -22.55 -10.21 0.16
N ILE A 110 -23.24 -9.77 1.22
CA ILE A 110 -23.57 -10.64 2.36
C ILE A 110 -24.37 -11.85 1.93
N ASN A 111 -23.98 -13.02 2.42
CA ASN A 111 -24.58 -14.32 2.10
C ASN A 111 -24.51 -14.76 0.64
N LYS A 112 -23.87 -14.00 -0.26
CA LYS A 112 -23.58 -14.43 -1.63
C LYS A 112 -22.29 -15.24 -1.68
N GLU A 113 -22.22 -16.16 -2.63
CA GLU A 113 -20.93 -16.79 -2.99
C GLU A 113 -20.13 -15.85 -3.89
N LEU A 114 -18.79 -15.94 -3.85
CA LEU A 114 -17.92 -15.07 -4.64
C LEU A 114 -18.26 -15.11 -6.14
N LYS A 115 -18.58 -16.29 -6.70
CA LYS A 115 -18.99 -16.45 -8.10
C LYS A 115 -20.27 -15.71 -8.46
N ASP A 116 -21.15 -15.46 -7.45
CA ASP A 116 -22.48 -14.84 -7.62
C ASP A 116 -22.47 -13.37 -7.12
N SER A 117 -21.29 -12.81 -6.90
CA SER A 117 -21.14 -11.48 -6.28
C SER A 117 -21.24 -10.31 -7.26
N ASP A 118 -21.36 -10.58 -8.55
CA ASP A 118 -21.40 -9.58 -9.63
C ASP A 118 -20.22 -8.59 -9.60
N LEU A 119 -19.06 -9.05 -9.09
CA LEU A 119 -17.83 -8.25 -9.05
C LEU A 119 -17.34 -7.97 -10.48
N PRO A 120 -17.08 -6.71 -10.84
CA PRO A 120 -16.47 -6.37 -12.11
C PRO A 120 -15.14 -7.10 -12.35
N ASP A 121 -14.83 -7.37 -13.61
CA ASP A 121 -13.58 -8.04 -14.00
C ASP A 121 -12.30 -7.33 -13.57
N ASP A 122 -12.37 -6.02 -13.35
CA ASP A 122 -11.27 -5.18 -12.89
C ASP A 122 -11.09 -5.15 -11.35
N ILE A 123 -11.95 -5.85 -10.61
CA ILE A 123 -11.86 -6.00 -9.16
C ILE A 123 -11.44 -7.43 -8.83
N ARG A 124 -10.37 -7.58 -8.05
CA ARG A 124 -9.84 -8.87 -7.62
C ARG A 124 -9.75 -8.96 -6.11
N ILE A 125 -10.34 -9.97 -5.53
CA ILE A 125 -10.16 -10.27 -4.10
C ILE A 125 -8.86 -11.04 -3.93
N GLY A 126 -7.95 -10.46 -3.14
CA GLY A 126 -6.64 -11.02 -2.82
C GLY A 126 -6.67 -11.94 -1.60
N SER A 127 -7.35 -11.51 -0.54
CA SER A 127 -7.51 -12.28 0.69
C SER A 127 -8.79 -11.90 1.45
N ILE A 128 -9.18 -12.76 2.36
CA ILE A 128 -10.31 -12.57 3.25
C ILE A 128 -9.83 -12.89 4.67
N LEU A 129 -10.15 -12.03 5.62
CA LEU A 129 -9.88 -12.25 7.03
C LEU A 129 -11.21 -12.40 7.77
N ARG A 130 -11.39 -13.53 8.49
CA ARG A 130 -12.54 -13.81 9.35
C ARG A 130 -12.06 -14.03 10.78
N GLY A 131 -12.28 -13.05 11.63
CA GLY A 131 -11.59 -13.02 12.93
C GLY A 131 -10.08 -12.99 12.73
N ASP A 132 -9.35 -13.99 13.22
CA ASP A 132 -7.90 -14.10 13.07
C ASP A 132 -7.47 -15.08 11.95
N GLU A 133 -8.41 -15.61 11.17
CA GLU A 133 -8.16 -16.60 10.14
C GLU A 133 -8.06 -15.96 8.76
N PHE A 134 -6.91 -16.15 8.08
CA PHE A 134 -6.73 -15.80 6.69
C PHE A 134 -7.30 -16.88 5.77
N ILE A 135 -8.24 -16.49 4.92
CA ILE A 135 -8.94 -17.37 3.98
C ILE A 135 -8.54 -16.99 2.56
N LYS A 136 -8.09 -17.98 1.80
CA LYS A 136 -7.86 -17.79 0.36
C LYS A 136 -9.21 -17.71 -0.36
N PRO A 137 -9.44 -16.67 -1.18
CA PRO A 137 -10.66 -16.55 -1.96
C PRO A 137 -10.89 -17.76 -2.87
N SER A 138 -12.10 -18.28 -2.87
CA SER A 138 -12.54 -19.34 -3.78
C SER A 138 -13.92 -18.99 -4.35
N SER A 139 -14.24 -19.52 -5.53
CA SER A 139 -15.54 -19.24 -6.21
C SER A 139 -16.76 -19.52 -5.35
N ASN A 140 -16.66 -20.52 -4.47
CA ASN A 140 -17.75 -20.95 -3.58
C ASN A 140 -17.66 -20.32 -2.18
N TYR A 141 -16.73 -19.37 -1.97
CA TYR A 141 -16.65 -18.69 -0.69
C TYR A 141 -17.89 -17.84 -0.47
N LYS A 142 -18.53 -18.04 0.68
CA LYS A 142 -19.74 -17.30 1.07
C LYS A 142 -19.39 -16.19 2.05
N PHE A 143 -19.60 -14.95 1.62
CA PHE A 143 -19.34 -13.77 2.43
C PHE A 143 -20.24 -13.72 3.66
N GLN A 144 -19.66 -13.33 4.80
CA GLN A 144 -20.35 -13.16 6.06
C GLN A 144 -20.09 -11.76 6.63
N LYS A 145 -20.95 -11.34 7.54
CA LYS A 145 -20.77 -10.11 8.31
C LYS A 145 -19.44 -10.16 9.06
N ASN A 146 -18.76 -9.03 9.09
CA ASN A 146 -17.45 -8.81 9.71
C ASN A 146 -16.29 -9.56 9.01
N ASP A 147 -16.50 -10.11 7.81
CA ASP A 147 -15.36 -10.48 6.97
C ASP A 147 -14.62 -9.21 6.52
N ILE A 148 -13.32 -9.18 6.70
CA ILE A 148 -12.47 -8.12 6.15
C ILE A 148 -11.91 -8.62 4.82
N ILE A 149 -12.18 -7.88 3.76
CA ILE A 149 -11.79 -8.23 2.38
C ILE A 149 -10.66 -7.31 1.94
N VAL A 150 -9.56 -7.92 1.51
CA VAL A 150 -8.51 -7.17 0.80
C VAL A 150 -8.72 -7.37 -0.69
N LEU A 151 -8.96 -6.28 -1.40
CA LEU A 151 -9.20 -6.31 -2.84
C LEU A 151 -8.29 -5.34 -3.60
N LEU A 152 -8.03 -5.67 -4.84
CA LEU A 152 -7.37 -4.82 -5.82
C LEU A 152 -8.43 -4.29 -6.79
N SER A 153 -8.44 -2.97 -6.98
CA SER A 153 -9.37 -2.29 -7.89
C SER A 153 -8.64 -1.25 -8.72
N LYS A 154 -9.09 -1.00 -9.94
CA LYS A 154 -8.72 0.22 -10.64
C LYS A 154 -9.36 1.41 -9.95
N ARG A 155 -8.68 2.55 -9.97
CA ARG A 155 -9.15 3.77 -9.31
C ARG A 155 -10.51 4.26 -9.83
N ASP A 156 -10.79 4.08 -11.10
CA ASP A 156 -12.07 4.46 -11.71
C ASP A 156 -13.25 3.56 -11.28
N GLN A 157 -12.95 2.38 -10.70
CA GLN A 157 -13.94 1.44 -10.16
C GLN A 157 -14.26 1.65 -8.68
N LEU A 158 -13.62 2.60 -8.00
CA LEU A 158 -13.88 2.91 -6.60
C LEU A 158 -15.37 3.11 -6.26
N PRO A 159 -16.16 3.89 -7.05
CA PRO A 159 -17.59 4.04 -6.79
C PRO A 159 -18.35 2.71 -6.82
N THR A 160 -17.92 1.77 -7.65
CA THR A 160 -18.50 0.43 -7.71
C THR A 160 -18.18 -0.37 -6.45
N VAL A 161 -16.94 -0.30 -5.97
CA VAL A 161 -16.54 -0.91 -4.69
C VAL A 161 -17.37 -0.35 -3.55
N GLU A 162 -17.47 0.98 -3.45
CA GLU A 162 -18.26 1.66 -2.42
C GLU A 162 -19.74 1.18 -2.41
N ASN A 163 -20.33 1.03 -3.59
CA ASN A 163 -21.70 0.55 -3.71
C ASN A 163 -21.84 -0.92 -3.27
N LEU A 164 -20.91 -1.80 -3.65
CA LEU A 164 -20.94 -3.22 -3.29
C LEU A 164 -20.84 -3.44 -1.78
N PHE A 165 -20.01 -2.65 -1.12
CA PHE A 165 -19.88 -2.68 0.33
C PHE A 165 -20.91 -1.81 1.05
N ARG A 166 -21.75 -1.06 0.31
CA ARG A 166 -22.72 -0.09 0.81
C ARG A 166 -22.15 0.88 1.84
N ILE A 167 -21.05 1.51 1.45
CA ILE A 167 -20.49 2.62 2.19
C ILE A 167 -21.47 3.78 2.01
N SER A 168 -22.27 4.07 3.03
CA SER A 168 -23.22 5.18 2.99
C SER A 168 -22.47 6.49 2.80
N SER A 169 -22.56 7.05 1.59
CA SER A 169 -22.31 8.49 1.39
C SER A 169 -23.41 9.25 2.11
N ILE A 170 -23.08 9.89 3.23
CA ILE A 170 -23.93 10.94 3.82
C ILE A 170 -23.51 12.26 3.24
#